data_7d16c7f95b92e8899442105cc6551933
#
_entry.id   7d16c7f95b92e8899442105cc6551933
#
_cell.length_a   1.000
_cell.length_b   1.000
_cell.length_c   1.000
_cell.angle_alpha   90.00
_cell.angle_beta   90.00
_cell.angle_gamma   90.00
#
_symmetry.space_group_name_H-M   'P 1'
#
loop_
_entity.id
_entity.type
_entity.pdbx_description
1 polymer ?
#
loop_
_entity_poly.entity_id
_entity_poly.type
_entity_poly.pdbx_seq_one_letter_code
_entity_poly.pdbx_strand_id
1 'polypeptide(L)'
;MGSRALRFLAVCAVGAIGVGVAFAVTAPILKSSKVARLGSIVVNGKGLTVYHASSEKNGKVVCKGNCLYFWFPVLAGKGKVVLGKGLSRAKLGTTKRPNGALQVTYNGFPLYRYYRDSKPGQFRGQGVKDPAGKWYVVSTSGKVVTTPAPTTGTGGTTGTSTGSTTTVIGY
;
A
#
# COMPACT_ATOMS: atom_id res chain seq x y z
N MET A 1 32.59 -19.79 79.33
CA MET A 1 31.40 -19.15 78.80
C MET A 1 31.78 -18.50 77.49
N GLY A 2 31.47 -19.18 76.38
CA GLY A 2 31.91 -18.78 75.02
C GLY A 2 30.72 -18.30 74.22
N SER A 3 30.70 -17.02 73.87
CA SER A 3 29.73 -16.44 72.94
C SER A 3 30.13 -16.74 71.51
N ARG A 4 29.30 -17.50 70.82
CA ARG A 4 29.40 -17.77 69.37
C ARG A 4 28.71 -16.62 68.62
N ALA A 5 29.48 -15.76 67.96
CA ALA A 5 28.96 -14.76 67.01
C ALA A 5 28.55 -15.45 65.68
N LEU A 6 27.26 -15.40 65.38
CA LEU A 6 26.67 -15.86 64.13
C LEU A 6 26.85 -14.76 63.08
N ARG A 7 27.73 -15.03 62.07
CA ARG A 7 27.91 -14.13 60.92
C ARG A 7 26.83 -14.44 59.90
N PHE A 8 25.88 -13.51 59.68
CA PHE A 8 24.95 -13.54 58.56
C PHE A 8 25.66 -13.05 57.29
N LEU A 9 25.83 -13.94 56.35
CA LEU A 9 26.23 -13.60 55.00
C LEU A 9 24.98 -13.08 54.24
N ALA A 10 24.95 -11.78 53.97
CA ALA A 10 23.95 -11.20 53.09
C ALA A 10 24.33 -11.50 51.63
N VAL A 11 23.58 -12.37 50.95
CA VAL A 11 23.70 -12.63 49.51
C VAL A 11 22.93 -11.52 48.78
N CYS A 12 23.64 -10.53 48.22
CA CYS A 12 23.06 -9.57 47.31
C CYS A 12 22.77 -10.26 45.97
N ALA A 13 21.51 -10.61 45.72
CA ALA A 13 21.04 -11.02 44.41
C ALA A 13 20.97 -9.80 43.49
N VAL A 14 21.93 -9.64 42.58
CA VAL A 14 21.86 -8.65 41.49
C VAL A 14 20.87 -9.18 40.46
N GLY A 15 19.63 -8.69 40.53
CA GLY A 15 18.62 -8.94 39.51
C GLY A 15 18.97 -8.17 38.25
N ALA A 16 19.38 -8.86 37.19
CA ALA A 16 19.52 -8.27 35.85
C ALA A 16 18.14 -7.93 35.32
N ILE A 17 17.77 -6.65 35.34
CA ILE A 17 16.55 -6.15 34.69
C ILE A 17 16.88 -6.11 33.18
N GLY A 18 16.50 -7.18 32.48
CA GLY A 18 16.55 -7.20 31.02
C GLY A 18 15.53 -6.21 30.45
N VAL A 19 15.98 -5.06 29.96
CA VAL A 19 15.14 -4.14 29.20
C VAL A 19 14.85 -4.77 27.86
N GLY A 20 13.77 -5.51 27.77
CA GLY A 20 13.24 -6.04 26.51
C GLY A 20 12.79 -4.89 25.63
N VAL A 21 13.53 -4.59 24.57
CA VAL A 21 13.11 -3.62 23.55
C VAL A 21 11.94 -4.25 22.79
N ALA A 22 10.72 -3.92 23.16
CA ALA A 22 9.53 -4.33 22.43
C ALA A 22 9.50 -3.53 21.12
N PHE A 23 9.84 -4.15 20.01
CA PHE A 23 9.59 -3.61 18.68
C PHE A 23 8.08 -3.54 18.47
N ALA A 24 7.50 -2.37 18.57
CA ALA A 24 6.10 -2.15 18.23
C ALA A 24 5.92 -2.41 16.72
N VAL A 25 5.35 -3.56 16.38
CA VAL A 25 4.92 -3.85 15.02
C VAL A 25 3.73 -2.94 14.72
N THR A 26 4.00 -1.82 14.08
CA THR A 26 2.97 -0.85 13.71
C THR A 26 2.00 -1.50 12.72
N ALA A 27 0.71 -1.49 13.06
CA ALA A 27 -0.33 -1.98 12.16
C ALA A 27 -0.33 -1.17 10.86
N PRO A 28 -0.52 -1.82 9.69
CA PRO A 28 -0.60 -1.11 8.43
C PRO A 28 -1.81 -0.17 8.44
N ILE A 29 -1.60 1.04 7.95
CA ILE A 29 -2.63 2.07 7.87
C ILE A 29 -3.03 2.23 6.40
N LEU A 30 -4.34 2.21 6.13
CA LEU A 30 -4.91 2.61 4.85
C LEU A 30 -5.67 3.92 5.04
N LYS A 31 -5.53 4.84 4.09
CA LYS A 31 -6.18 6.14 4.09
C LYS A 31 -6.86 6.40 2.75
N SER A 32 -7.83 7.30 2.74
CA SER A 32 -8.36 7.89 1.52
C SER A 32 -7.52 9.11 1.12
N SER A 33 -7.26 9.26 -0.17
CA SER A 33 -6.64 10.45 -0.74
C SER A 33 -7.37 10.84 -2.01
N LYS A 34 -7.55 12.15 -2.23
CA LYS A 34 -8.08 12.71 -3.49
C LYS A 34 -6.91 12.95 -4.44
N VAL A 35 -6.95 12.32 -5.60
CA VAL A 35 -5.95 12.51 -6.66
C VAL A 35 -6.66 12.99 -7.91
N ALA A 36 -6.13 14.06 -8.51
CA ALA A 36 -6.67 14.59 -9.76
C ALA A 36 -6.77 13.47 -10.81
N ARG A 37 -7.86 13.44 -11.60
CA ARG A 37 -8.17 12.44 -12.63
C ARG A 37 -8.56 11.04 -12.10
N LEU A 38 -8.20 10.65 -10.87
CA LEU A 38 -8.52 9.32 -10.29
C LEU A 38 -9.66 9.38 -9.28
N GLY A 39 -9.98 10.58 -8.76
CA GLY A 39 -10.95 10.74 -7.69
C GLY A 39 -10.39 10.29 -6.32
N SER A 40 -11.25 9.72 -5.49
CA SER A 40 -10.86 9.23 -4.16
C SER A 40 -10.30 7.82 -4.26
N ILE A 41 -9.02 7.67 -3.90
CA ILE A 41 -8.27 6.43 -3.96
C ILE A 41 -7.80 5.98 -2.59
N VAL A 42 -7.44 4.72 -2.48
CA VAL A 42 -6.79 4.15 -1.29
C VAL A 42 -5.29 4.37 -1.37
N VAL A 43 -4.72 4.86 -0.27
CA VAL A 43 -3.27 5.02 -0.08
C VAL A 43 -2.83 4.38 1.22
N ASN A 44 -1.53 4.07 1.36
CA ASN A 44 -0.98 3.59 2.62
C ASN A 44 -0.81 4.72 3.65
N GLY A 45 -0.33 4.39 4.85
CA GLY A 45 -0.08 5.35 5.93
C GLY A 45 0.87 6.50 5.57
N LYS A 46 1.79 6.29 4.61
CA LYS A 46 2.71 7.30 4.08
C LYS A 46 2.11 8.12 2.92
N GLY A 47 0.85 7.87 2.53
CA GLY A 47 0.20 8.54 1.41
C GLY A 47 0.56 7.98 0.04
N LEU A 48 1.29 6.86 -0.04
CA LEU A 48 1.63 6.22 -1.31
C LEU A 48 0.45 5.42 -1.86
N THR A 49 0.23 5.51 -3.16
CA THR A 49 -0.83 4.81 -3.88
C THR A 49 -0.74 3.30 -3.71
N VAL A 50 -1.89 2.65 -3.53
CA VAL A 50 -1.98 1.19 -3.54
C VAL A 50 -2.76 0.70 -4.75
N TYR A 51 -2.39 -0.49 -5.21
CA TYR A 51 -2.83 -1.12 -6.44
C TYR A 51 -3.33 -2.53 -6.21
N HIS A 52 -4.05 -3.05 -7.18
CA HIS A 52 -4.37 -4.46 -7.31
C HIS A 52 -4.12 -4.94 -8.75
N ALA A 53 -3.85 -6.23 -8.92
CA ALA A 53 -3.80 -6.87 -10.24
C ALA A 53 -5.20 -7.36 -10.64
N SER A 54 -5.53 -7.28 -11.93
CA SER A 54 -6.85 -7.68 -12.45
C SER A 54 -7.14 -9.16 -12.28
N SER A 55 -6.13 -10.02 -12.24
CA SER A 55 -6.25 -11.47 -12.08
C SER A 55 -6.37 -11.95 -10.63
N GLU A 56 -6.25 -11.03 -9.65
CA GLU A 56 -6.19 -11.36 -8.22
C GLU A 56 -7.50 -11.12 -7.46
N LYS A 57 -8.63 -11.31 -8.11
CA LYS A 57 -9.94 -11.18 -7.46
C LYS A 57 -10.16 -12.26 -6.40
N ASN A 58 -10.99 -11.97 -5.39
CA ASN A 58 -11.38 -12.89 -4.30
C ASN A 58 -10.19 -13.42 -3.49
N GLY A 59 -9.19 -12.57 -3.24
CA GLY A 59 -8.04 -12.91 -2.43
C GLY A 59 -7.00 -13.83 -3.10
N LYS A 60 -7.19 -14.19 -4.39
CA LYS A 60 -6.20 -14.97 -5.14
C LYS A 60 -4.88 -14.19 -5.24
N VAL A 61 -3.76 -14.81 -4.92
CA VAL A 61 -2.42 -14.22 -5.02
C VAL A 61 -1.69 -14.81 -6.23
N VAL A 62 -1.50 -14.01 -7.28
CA VAL A 62 -0.78 -14.38 -8.51
C VAL A 62 0.62 -13.76 -8.53
N CYS A 63 0.76 -12.52 -8.02
CA CYS A 63 2.04 -11.82 -7.95
C CYS A 63 2.98 -12.48 -6.92
N LYS A 64 3.94 -13.27 -7.43
CA LYS A 64 4.94 -14.05 -6.69
C LYS A 64 6.30 -13.95 -7.40
N GLY A 65 7.38 -14.42 -6.73
CA GLY A 65 8.71 -14.44 -7.33
C GLY A 65 9.14 -13.06 -7.84
N ASN A 66 9.56 -12.96 -9.10
CA ASN A 66 10.08 -11.75 -9.70
C ASN A 66 9.07 -10.58 -9.73
N CYS A 67 7.77 -10.85 -9.68
CA CYS A 67 6.75 -9.82 -9.56
C CYS A 67 6.99 -8.92 -8.33
N LEU A 68 7.53 -9.49 -7.24
CA LEU A 68 7.75 -8.79 -5.99
C LEU A 68 8.89 -7.77 -6.02
N TYR A 69 9.72 -7.75 -7.05
CA TYR A 69 10.70 -6.67 -7.28
C TYR A 69 10.04 -5.36 -7.68
N PHE A 70 8.85 -5.43 -8.27
CA PHE A 70 8.12 -4.27 -8.77
C PHE A 70 6.90 -3.93 -7.91
N TRP A 71 6.27 -4.94 -7.31
CA TRP A 71 5.02 -4.83 -6.57
C TRP A 71 5.18 -5.34 -5.15
N PHE A 72 5.22 -4.41 -4.21
CA PHE A 72 5.43 -4.70 -2.79
C PHE A 72 4.10 -4.97 -2.11
N PRO A 73 3.83 -6.19 -1.61
CA PRO A 73 2.59 -6.50 -0.91
C PRO A 73 2.37 -5.59 0.30
N VAL A 74 1.15 -5.14 0.51
CA VAL A 74 0.75 -4.48 1.76
C VAL A 74 0.43 -5.57 2.77
N LEU A 75 1.36 -5.85 3.68
CA LEU A 75 1.20 -6.91 4.69
C LEU A 75 0.39 -6.41 5.89
N ALA A 76 -0.46 -7.28 6.44
CA ALA A 76 -1.28 -6.98 7.61
C ALA A 76 -0.45 -6.97 8.92
N GLY A 77 0.70 -7.66 8.93
CA GLY A 77 1.49 -7.83 10.15
C GLY A 77 0.73 -8.64 11.21
N LYS A 78 1.10 -8.49 12.48
CA LYS A 78 0.43 -9.12 13.63
C LYS A 78 -0.76 -8.30 14.17
N GLY A 79 -0.93 -7.05 13.73
CA GLY A 79 -1.95 -6.13 14.21
C GLY A 79 -3.16 -6.00 13.28
N LYS A 80 -4.23 -5.39 13.78
CA LYS A 80 -5.39 -5.04 12.96
C LYS A 80 -5.04 -3.88 12.03
N VAL A 81 -5.44 -3.99 10.77
CA VAL A 81 -5.29 -2.88 9.79
C VAL A 81 -6.11 -1.68 10.27
N VAL A 82 -5.47 -0.52 10.36
CA VAL A 82 -6.11 0.74 10.70
C VAL A 82 -6.67 1.38 9.43
N LEU A 83 -7.95 1.68 9.43
CA LEU A 83 -8.63 2.40 8.35
C LEU A 83 -8.83 3.86 8.71
N GLY A 84 -8.36 4.75 7.84
CA GLY A 84 -8.67 6.16 7.88
C GLY A 84 -10.09 6.47 7.39
N LYS A 85 -10.49 7.72 7.57
CA LYS A 85 -11.79 8.24 7.14
C LYS A 85 -12.03 8.00 5.64
N GLY A 86 -13.27 7.69 5.25
CA GLY A 86 -13.66 7.49 3.84
C GLY A 86 -13.39 6.09 3.28
N LEU A 87 -12.91 5.14 4.11
CA LEU A 87 -12.76 3.74 3.74
C LEU A 87 -13.80 2.86 4.45
N SER A 88 -14.29 1.84 3.76
CA SER A 88 -15.28 0.90 4.29
C SER A 88 -14.61 -0.32 4.92
N ARG A 89 -14.92 -0.57 6.19
CA ARG A 89 -14.44 -1.77 6.90
C ARG A 89 -15.00 -3.06 6.30
N ALA A 90 -16.21 -3.02 5.75
CA ALA A 90 -16.82 -4.18 5.09
C ALA A 90 -16.05 -4.63 3.82
N LYS A 91 -15.22 -3.75 3.25
CA LYS A 91 -14.36 -4.08 2.10
C LYS A 91 -12.95 -4.54 2.50
N LEU A 92 -12.58 -4.35 3.78
CA LEU A 92 -11.28 -4.73 4.29
C LEU A 92 -11.25 -6.23 4.58
N GLY A 93 -10.19 -6.90 4.16
CA GLY A 93 -9.91 -8.29 4.48
C GLY A 93 -8.42 -8.59 4.43
N THR A 94 -8.10 -9.87 4.52
CA THR A 94 -6.74 -10.38 4.35
C THR A 94 -6.75 -11.66 3.54
N THR A 95 -5.65 -11.95 2.86
CA THR A 95 -5.40 -13.23 2.22
C THR A 95 -4.02 -13.76 2.62
N LYS A 96 -3.88 -15.07 2.71
CA LYS A 96 -2.61 -15.72 3.04
C LYS A 96 -1.77 -15.89 1.78
N ARG A 97 -0.55 -15.39 1.81
CA ARG A 97 0.46 -15.60 0.76
C ARG A 97 1.10 -16.99 0.87
N PRO A 98 1.74 -17.52 -0.20
CA PRO A 98 2.42 -18.82 -0.15
C PRO A 98 3.48 -18.95 0.96
N ASN A 99 4.13 -17.83 1.34
CA ASN A 99 5.11 -17.80 2.44
C ASN A 99 4.46 -17.65 3.84
N GLY A 100 3.14 -17.79 3.94
CA GLY A 100 2.40 -17.69 5.20
C GLY A 100 2.06 -16.27 5.65
N ALA A 101 2.65 -15.23 5.07
CA ALA A 101 2.35 -13.85 5.43
C ALA A 101 0.90 -13.46 5.09
N LEU A 102 0.25 -12.68 5.96
CA LEU A 102 -1.07 -12.12 5.68
C LEU A 102 -0.93 -10.81 4.90
N GLN A 103 -1.55 -10.76 3.74
CA GLN A 103 -1.62 -9.57 2.90
C GLN A 103 -2.99 -8.91 3.01
N VAL A 104 -3.02 -7.58 3.12
CA VAL A 104 -4.26 -6.81 3.16
C VAL A 104 -4.98 -6.92 1.82
N THR A 105 -6.31 -7.09 1.88
CA THR A 105 -7.20 -6.98 0.72
C THR A 105 -8.18 -5.83 0.90
N TYR A 106 -8.62 -5.25 -0.21
CA TYR A 106 -9.72 -4.30 -0.23
C TYR A 106 -10.67 -4.65 -1.37
N ASN A 107 -11.94 -4.80 -1.03
CA ASN A 107 -12.98 -5.32 -1.94
C ASN A 107 -12.60 -6.67 -2.60
N GLY A 108 -11.93 -7.55 -1.84
CA GLY A 108 -11.48 -8.86 -2.29
C GLY A 108 -10.18 -8.87 -3.10
N PHE A 109 -9.57 -7.72 -3.37
CA PHE A 109 -8.31 -7.63 -4.11
C PHE A 109 -7.11 -7.47 -3.16
N PRO A 110 -6.06 -8.31 -3.26
CA PRO A 110 -4.78 -8.10 -2.58
C PRO A 110 -4.16 -6.76 -2.96
N LEU A 111 -3.61 -6.05 -1.97
CA LEU A 111 -3.07 -4.71 -2.16
C LEU A 111 -1.55 -4.71 -2.29
N TYR A 112 -1.05 -3.85 -3.20
CA TYR A 112 0.37 -3.68 -3.48
C TYR A 112 0.74 -2.21 -3.58
N ARG A 113 2.03 -1.89 -3.38
CA ARG A 113 2.66 -0.63 -3.76
C ARG A 113 3.50 -0.86 -5.01
N TYR A 114 3.61 0.16 -5.85
CA TYR A 114 4.46 0.12 -7.03
C TYR A 114 5.85 0.69 -6.71
N TYR A 115 6.92 0.06 -7.21
CA TYR A 115 8.30 0.42 -6.84
C TYR A 115 8.70 1.85 -7.27
N ARG A 116 8.10 2.39 -8.34
CA ARG A 116 8.37 3.76 -8.82
C ARG A 116 7.58 4.85 -8.12
N ASP A 117 6.62 4.52 -7.27
CA ASP A 117 5.86 5.52 -6.51
C ASP A 117 6.56 5.81 -5.19
N SER A 118 7.31 6.91 -5.14
CA SER A 118 8.11 7.35 -4.01
C SER A 118 7.49 8.50 -3.21
N LYS A 119 6.48 9.19 -3.79
CA LYS A 119 5.82 10.36 -3.20
C LYS A 119 4.29 10.25 -3.27
N PRO A 120 3.54 10.87 -2.33
CA PRO A 120 2.10 11.00 -2.44
C PRO A 120 1.66 11.61 -3.78
N GLY A 121 0.52 11.15 -4.29
CA GLY A 121 -0.05 11.61 -5.57
C GLY A 121 0.54 10.95 -6.81
N GLN A 122 1.62 10.19 -6.70
CA GLN A 122 2.14 9.38 -7.82
C GLN A 122 1.29 8.13 -8.01
N PHE A 123 1.03 7.79 -9.28
CA PHE A 123 0.29 6.59 -9.67
C PHE A 123 0.83 5.96 -10.96
N ARG A 124 2.14 5.82 -11.03
CA ARG A 124 2.89 5.31 -12.19
C ARG A 124 2.63 3.85 -12.48
N GLY A 125 2.10 3.10 -11.51
CA GLY A 125 1.66 1.72 -11.67
C GLY A 125 0.32 1.55 -12.37
N GLN A 126 -0.43 2.66 -12.60
CA GLN A 126 -1.74 2.59 -13.23
C GLN A 126 -1.65 2.12 -14.69
N GLY A 127 -2.35 1.05 -15.01
CA GLY A 127 -2.41 0.49 -16.36
C GLY A 127 -1.21 -0.36 -16.77
N VAL A 128 -0.20 -0.54 -15.91
CA VAL A 128 0.94 -1.45 -16.18
C VAL A 128 0.38 -2.86 -16.42
N LYS A 129 0.95 -3.54 -17.42
CA LYS A 129 0.67 -4.95 -17.75
C LYS A 129 1.89 -5.80 -17.46
N ASP A 130 1.68 -6.91 -16.78
CA ASP A 130 2.69 -7.94 -16.53
C ASP A 130 2.01 -9.33 -16.42
N PRO A 131 2.73 -10.43 -16.14
CA PRO A 131 2.12 -11.76 -16.01
C PRO A 131 1.05 -11.89 -14.92
N ALA A 132 1.03 -11.00 -13.91
CA ALA A 132 -0.03 -10.95 -12.90
C ALA A 132 -1.30 -10.22 -13.41
N GLY A 133 -1.29 -9.72 -14.64
CA GLY A 133 -2.41 -9.03 -15.27
C GLY A 133 -2.20 -7.53 -15.45
N LYS A 134 -3.29 -6.80 -15.60
CA LYS A 134 -3.27 -5.33 -15.65
C LYS A 134 -3.46 -4.76 -14.25
N TRP A 135 -2.63 -3.76 -13.90
CA TRP A 135 -2.64 -3.14 -12.58
C TRP A 135 -3.48 -1.88 -12.55
N TYR A 136 -4.22 -1.73 -11.47
CA TYR A 136 -5.12 -0.62 -11.28
C TYR A 136 -4.99 -0.02 -9.88
N VAL A 137 -5.10 1.29 -9.79
CA VAL A 137 -5.27 2.00 -8.54
C VAL A 137 -6.58 1.56 -7.87
N VAL A 138 -6.56 1.42 -6.57
CA VAL A 138 -7.74 1.04 -5.78
C VAL A 138 -8.55 2.28 -5.41
N SER A 139 -9.80 2.36 -5.90
CA SER A 139 -10.72 3.41 -5.45
C SER A 139 -11.27 3.12 -4.05
N THR A 140 -11.68 4.16 -3.33
CA THR A 140 -12.33 4.01 -2.01
C THR A 140 -13.67 3.27 -2.09
N SER A 141 -14.34 3.34 -3.25
CA SER A 141 -15.57 2.58 -3.52
C SER A 141 -15.30 1.09 -3.80
N GLY A 142 -14.04 0.70 -4.05
CA GLY A 142 -13.66 -0.64 -4.49
C GLY A 142 -13.92 -0.91 -5.97
N LYS A 143 -14.33 0.09 -6.75
CA LYS A 143 -14.47 -0.01 -8.21
C LYS A 143 -13.09 0.12 -8.87
N VAL A 144 -12.90 -0.50 -10.01
CA VAL A 144 -11.67 -0.38 -10.83
C VAL A 144 -11.58 1.03 -11.40
N VAL A 145 -10.41 1.65 -11.28
CA VAL A 145 -10.12 2.96 -11.88
C VAL A 145 -9.49 2.71 -13.25
N THR A 146 -10.20 3.05 -14.33
CA THR A 146 -9.75 2.81 -15.72
C THR A 146 -9.02 3.99 -16.34
N THR A 147 -8.99 5.16 -15.69
CA THR A 147 -8.29 6.35 -16.17
C THR A 147 -6.82 6.03 -16.48
N PRO A 148 -6.29 6.40 -17.65
CA PRO A 148 -4.90 6.15 -18.01
C PRO A 148 -3.90 6.79 -17.05
N ALA A 149 -2.72 6.17 -16.90
CA ALA A 149 -1.59 6.79 -16.21
C ALA A 149 -1.23 8.15 -16.87
N PRO A 150 -0.64 9.09 -16.10
CA PRO A 150 -0.10 10.28 -16.71
C PRO A 150 0.99 9.86 -17.69
N THR A 151 0.86 10.27 -18.93
CA THR A 151 1.96 10.20 -19.88
C THR A 151 3.06 11.15 -19.37
N THR A 152 4.23 10.64 -19.08
CA THR A 152 5.45 11.45 -18.93
C THR A 152 5.76 12.04 -20.31
N GLY A 153 5.14 13.18 -20.61
CA GLY A 153 5.49 13.95 -21.80
C GLY A 153 6.91 14.48 -21.62
N THR A 154 7.86 13.89 -22.32
CA THR A 154 9.08 14.57 -22.75
C THR A 154 8.62 15.83 -23.48
N GLY A 155 9.10 17.00 -23.05
CA GLY A 155 8.69 18.30 -23.55
C GLY A 155 8.68 18.35 -25.08
N GLY A 156 7.57 18.78 -25.62
CA GLY A 156 7.34 19.06 -27.01
C GLY A 156 6.45 20.30 -27.07
N THR A 157 7.09 21.43 -27.30
CA THR A 157 6.71 22.67 -27.97
C THR A 157 5.21 22.94 -28.20
N THR A 158 4.75 24.04 -27.62
CA THR A 158 3.53 24.77 -27.92
C THR A 158 3.27 24.86 -29.43
N GLY A 159 2.30 24.09 -29.93
CA GLY A 159 1.68 24.27 -31.23
C GLY A 159 0.36 25.05 -31.05
N THR A 160 0.38 26.34 -31.30
CA THR A 160 -0.80 27.19 -31.45
C THR A 160 -1.60 26.69 -32.64
N SER A 161 -2.74 26.03 -32.41
CA SER A 161 -3.69 25.69 -33.46
C SER A 161 -4.59 26.90 -33.71
N THR A 162 -4.25 27.67 -34.74
CA THR A 162 -5.13 28.70 -35.32
C THR A 162 -6.27 27.99 -36.04
N GLY A 163 -7.48 28.25 -35.54
CA GLY A 163 -8.71 27.76 -36.18
C GLY A 163 -8.88 28.33 -37.58
N SER A 164 -8.95 27.47 -38.57
CA SER A 164 -9.44 27.84 -39.92
C SER A 164 -10.93 27.57 -39.99
N THR A 165 -11.70 28.66 -39.99
CA THR A 165 -13.12 28.65 -40.33
C THR A 165 -13.25 28.56 -41.84
N THR A 166 -13.64 27.42 -42.37
CA THR A 166 -14.00 27.29 -43.80
C THR A 166 -15.47 27.65 -43.97
N THR A 167 -15.71 28.84 -44.53
CA THR A 167 -17.04 29.28 -44.99
C THR A 167 -17.31 28.57 -46.32
N VAL A 168 -18.34 27.73 -46.35
CA VAL A 168 -18.83 27.12 -47.60
C VAL A 168 -19.86 28.08 -48.19
N ILE A 169 -19.57 28.72 -49.33
CA ILE A 169 -20.52 29.46 -50.13
C ILE A 169 -21.06 28.47 -51.18
N GLY A 170 -22.38 28.28 -51.16
CA GLY A 170 -23.05 27.43 -52.14
C GLY A 170 -23.33 28.21 -53.43
N TYR A 171 -23.33 27.46 -54.52
CA TYR A 171 -24.10 27.70 -55.74
C TYR A 171 -24.81 26.40 -56.09
#